data_ab53a37f5f1adc2a946752a440e317a1
#
_entry.id   ab53a37f5f1adc2a946752a440e317a1
#
_cell.length_a   1.000
_cell.length_b   1.000
_cell.length_c   1.000
_cell.angle_alpha   90.00
_cell.angle_beta   90.00
_cell.angle_gamma   90.00
#
_symmetry.space_group_name_H-M   'P 1'
#
loop_
_entity.id
_entity.type
_entity.pdbx_description
1 polymer ?
#
loop_
_entity_poly.entity_id
_entity_poly.type
_entity_poly.pdbx_seq_one_letter_code
_entity_poly.pdbx_strand_id
1 'polypeptide(L)'
;MMKNWIVYVLCLLFPFSIYGKGDKEFTVLQWNIWQEGTVVEGGYEAIVNEIVRLKPDFVTFSEVRNYNQTRFCDRIVRSLSQKGETYYSFYSNDSGLLSKYPITDSTTVFPLKDDHGSIYRLVSSIYGREIAVYTAHLDYLSDAYYNVRGYDGSTWKEIPIPETVQEVLAVNDASLRDDAIRNFVTAAKEDIAAGRIVVLGGDFNEPSHLDWIRETKDLYDHHGLIIPWTVPLILDNNGFIDTYREVYPDVLAYPGFTFPADNPLIPVNKLTWAPKADERDRIDYIFYYPAEGLSVKDAVIFGPEGSICKSQRIKETSKDRFITPLAVWPTDHKGLLVTFGLTANLGR
;
A
#
# COMPACT_ATOMS: atom_id res chain seq x y z
N MET A 1 -51.35 64.18 32.67
CA MET A 1 -51.08 63.39 31.43
C MET A 1 -49.66 62.80 31.55
N MET A 2 -49.58 61.53 31.98
CA MET A 2 -48.28 60.81 32.08
C MET A 2 -48.05 60.02 30.78
N LYS A 3 -46.95 60.30 30.06
CA LYS A 3 -46.57 59.56 28.89
C LYS A 3 -45.71 58.36 29.29
N ASN A 4 -46.24 57.16 29.11
CA ASN A 4 -45.52 55.90 29.27
C ASN A 4 -44.55 55.72 28.08
N TRP A 5 -43.25 55.60 28.35
CA TRP A 5 -42.27 55.17 27.36
C TRP A 5 -42.05 53.66 27.48
N ILE A 6 -42.41 52.95 26.44
CA ILE A 6 -42.10 51.50 26.33
C ILE A 6 -40.73 51.39 25.68
N VAL A 7 -39.76 50.87 26.44
CA VAL A 7 -38.40 50.54 25.93
C VAL A 7 -38.45 49.12 25.35
N TYR A 8 -38.34 49.00 24.05
CA TYR A 8 -38.10 47.72 23.40
C TYR A 8 -36.64 47.33 23.54
N VAL A 9 -36.33 46.28 24.29
CA VAL A 9 -35.02 45.62 24.32
C VAL A 9 -34.97 44.65 23.13
N LEU A 10 -34.23 45.01 22.11
CA LEU A 10 -33.96 44.15 20.94
C LEU A 10 -32.85 43.16 21.33
N CYS A 11 -33.21 41.92 21.67
CA CYS A 11 -32.26 40.83 21.85
C CYS A 11 -31.73 40.42 20.49
N LEU A 12 -30.52 40.88 20.13
CA LEU A 12 -29.77 40.39 19.00
C LEU A 12 -29.26 39.01 19.34
N LEU A 13 -29.96 37.99 18.84
CA LEU A 13 -29.46 36.62 18.77
C LEU A 13 -28.37 36.57 17.70
N PHE A 14 -27.12 36.65 18.12
CA PHE A 14 -25.99 36.28 17.25
C PHE A 14 -26.03 34.75 17.04
N PRO A 15 -26.10 34.28 15.79
CA PRO A 15 -25.92 32.87 15.57
C PRO A 15 -24.49 32.51 15.93
N PHE A 16 -24.32 31.75 17.01
CA PHE A 16 -23.04 31.05 17.25
C PHE A 16 -22.88 30.10 16.06
N SER A 17 -22.09 30.50 15.08
CA SER A 17 -21.53 29.58 14.10
C SER A 17 -20.67 28.59 14.86
N ILE A 18 -21.18 27.41 15.12
CA ILE A 18 -20.37 26.26 15.51
C ILE A 18 -19.48 25.99 14.31
N TYR A 19 -18.28 26.55 14.30
CA TYR A 19 -17.21 26.08 13.43
C TYR A 19 -16.95 24.64 13.84
N GLY A 20 -17.53 23.68 13.11
CA GLY A 20 -17.12 22.30 13.21
C GLY A 20 -15.62 22.28 12.97
N LYS A 21 -14.85 21.69 13.90
CA LYS A 21 -13.45 21.36 13.66
C LYS A 21 -13.45 20.52 12.39
N GLY A 22 -12.91 21.07 11.30
CA GLY A 22 -12.85 20.37 10.02
C GLY A 22 -12.19 19.01 10.19
N ASP A 23 -12.63 18.06 9.39
CA ASP A 23 -12.03 16.72 9.33
C ASP A 23 -10.51 16.87 9.22
N LYS A 24 -9.79 16.09 10.02
CA LYS A 24 -8.34 15.95 9.91
C LYS A 24 -8.05 14.91 8.85
N GLU A 25 -6.93 15.06 8.16
CA GLU A 25 -6.50 14.09 7.15
C GLU A 25 -5.10 13.60 7.48
N PHE A 26 -4.81 12.37 7.09
CA PHE A 26 -3.47 11.81 7.07
C PHE A 26 -3.28 10.92 5.85
N THR A 27 -2.04 10.75 5.44
CA THR A 27 -1.68 10.00 4.24
C THR A 27 -0.75 8.83 4.57
N VAL A 28 -0.97 7.73 3.86
CA VAL A 28 -0.10 6.54 3.90
C VAL A 28 0.38 6.25 2.48
N LEU A 29 1.68 6.09 2.31
CA LEU A 29 2.31 5.68 1.06
C LEU A 29 2.84 4.26 1.21
N GLN A 30 2.34 3.32 0.39
CA GLN A 30 2.98 2.02 0.16
C GLN A 30 3.90 2.11 -1.05
N TRP A 31 5.15 1.58 -0.93
CA TRP A 31 6.08 1.60 -2.05
C TRP A 31 7.14 0.49 -1.96
N ASN A 32 7.13 -0.43 -2.91
CA ASN A 32 8.28 -1.29 -3.15
C ASN A 32 9.38 -0.45 -3.84
N ILE A 33 10.55 -0.40 -3.24
CA ILE A 33 11.67 0.47 -3.64
C ILE A 33 12.81 -0.27 -4.35
N TRP A 34 12.53 -1.46 -4.83
CA TRP A 34 13.45 -2.31 -5.59
C TRP A 34 14.88 -2.26 -5.05
N GLN A 35 15.10 -3.00 -3.97
CA GLN A 35 16.40 -3.09 -3.34
C GLN A 35 17.00 -1.72 -2.96
N GLU A 36 16.19 -0.88 -2.29
CA GLU A 36 16.58 0.46 -1.83
C GLU A 36 16.92 1.43 -2.98
N GLY A 37 16.36 1.22 -4.18
CA GLY A 37 16.66 2.01 -5.38
C GLY A 37 18.07 1.77 -5.94
N THR A 38 18.76 0.71 -5.51
CA THR A 38 20.16 0.45 -5.94
C THR A 38 20.26 -0.08 -7.36
N VAL A 39 19.16 -0.61 -7.90
CA VAL A 39 19.12 -1.15 -9.27
C VAL A 39 19.07 -0.05 -10.33
N VAL A 40 18.60 1.13 -9.97
CA VAL A 40 18.45 2.28 -10.88
C VAL A 40 19.46 3.36 -10.52
N GLU A 41 20.17 3.89 -11.52
CA GLU A 41 21.09 5.02 -11.30
C GLU A 41 20.33 6.23 -10.74
N GLY A 42 20.76 6.76 -9.60
CA GLY A 42 20.09 7.84 -8.89
C GLY A 42 18.81 7.42 -8.15
N GLY A 43 18.49 6.11 -8.08
CA GLY A 43 17.24 5.61 -7.51
C GLY A 43 17.06 5.97 -6.03
N TYR A 44 18.07 5.83 -5.20
CA TYR A 44 17.98 6.23 -3.79
C TYR A 44 17.64 7.71 -3.61
N GLU A 45 18.29 8.59 -4.38
CA GLU A 45 18.03 10.03 -4.32
C GLU A 45 16.62 10.35 -4.84
N ALA A 46 16.13 9.61 -5.84
CA ALA A 46 14.77 9.72 -6.33
C ALA A 46 13.75 9.34 -5.24
N ILE A 47 13.99 8.27 -4.47
CA ILE A 47 13.14 7.89 -3.33
C ILE A 47 13.05 9.04 -2.31
N VAL A 48 14.19 9.60 -1.93
CA VAL A 48 14.23 10.73 -0.99
C VAL A 48 13.45 11.94 -1.54
N ASN A 49 13.68 12.30 -2.82
CA ASN A 49 13.03 13.46 -3.44
C ASN A 49 11.51 13.30 -3.55
N GLU A 50 11.03 12.11 -3.85
CA GLU A 50 9.59 11.84 -3.94
C GLU A 50 8.92 11.91 -2.55
N ILE A 51 9.56 11.41 -1.50
CA ILE A 51 9.04 11.57 -0.13
C ILE A 51 9.00 13.03 0.29
N VAL A 52 10.03 13.81 -0.03
CA VAL A 52 10.05 15.27 0.22
C VAL A 52 8.92 15.98 -0.54
N ARG A 53 8.62 15.56 -1.76
CA ARG A 53 7.51 16.12 -2.57
C ARG A 53 6.14 15.77 -2.03
N LEU A 54 5.91 14.48 -1.77
CA LEU A 54 4.60 13.95 -1.38
C LEU A 54 4.28 14.21 0.09
N LYS A 55 5.30 14.25 0.94
CA LYS A 55 5.18 14.45 2.39
C LYS A 55 4.17 13.50 3.04
N PRO A 56 4.19 12.19 2.77
CA PRO A 56 3.26 11.27 3.39
C PRO A 56 3.44 11.25 4.91
N ASP A 57 2.35 11.07 5.66
CA ASP A 57 2.41 10.98 7.12
C ASP A 57 3.06 9.67 7.58
N PHE A 58 2.79 8.59 6.84
CA PHE A 58 3.41 7.29 7.03
C PHE A 58 3.88 6.74 5.69
N VAL A 59 4.99 5.99 5.70
CA VAL A 59 5.47 5.24 4.54
C VAL A 59 5.70 3.80 4.94
N THR A 60 5.18 2.87 4.14
CA THR A 60 5.49 1.45 4.19
C THR A 60 6.34 1.10 2.99
N PHE A 61 7.51 0.51 3.24
CA PHE A 61 8.45 0.09 2.21
C PHE A 61 8.51 -1.42 2.09
N SER A 62 8.64 -1.90 0.87
CA SER A 62 9.10 -3.25 0.56
C SER A 62 10.48 -3.20 -0.08
N GLU A 63 11.28 -4.24 0.12
CA GLU A 63 12.68 -4.39 -0.33
C GLU A 63 13.70 -3.47 0.35
N VAL A 64 13.61 -3.36 1.66
CA VAL A 64 14.64 -2.77 2.52
C VAL A 64 15.71 -3.84 2.82
N ARG A 65 16.85 -3.79 2.16
CA ARG A 65 17.87 -4.86 2.19
C ARG A 65 19.04 -4.60 3.13
N ASN A 66 19.21 -3.36 3.62
CA ASN A 66 20.32 -2.93 4.47
C ASN A 66 21.72 -3.27 3.86
N TYR A 67 21.88 -3.05 2.55
CA TYR A 67 23.11 -3.36 1.84
C TYR A 67 24.34 -2.70 2.45
N ASN A 68 25.49 -3.36 2.32
CA ASN A 68 26.79 -2.88 2.80
C ASN A 68 26.79 -2.55 4.30
N GLN A 69 26.03 -3.30 5.10
CA GLN A 69 25.88 -3.07 6.54
C GLN A 69 25.33 -1.66 6.87
N THR A 70 24.67 -1.02 5.92
CA THR A 70 23.96 0.25 6.18
C THR A 70 22.61 -0.08 6.79
N ARG A 71 22.11 0.81 7.66
CA ARG A 71 20.75 0.75 8.16
C ARG A 71 19.92 1.69 7.30
N PHE A 72 19.19 1.14 6.33
CA PHE A 72 18.43 1.95 5.36
C PHE A 72 17.50 2.96 6.04
N CYS A 73 16.75 2.51 7.04
CA CYS A 73 15.81 3.39 7.74
C CYS A 73 16.51 4.57 8.45
N ASP A 74 17.70 4.35 9.04
CA ASP A 74 18.49 5.43 9.62
C ASP A 74 19.07 6.37 8.53
N ARG A 75 19.46 5.79 7.39
CA ARG A 75 20.02 6.56 6.27
C ARG A 75 18.99 7.48 5.65
N ILE A 76 17.77 6.95 5.36
CA ILE A 76 16.72 7.74 4.72
C ILE A 76 16.19 8.85 5.63
N VAL A 77 16.04 8.59 6.94
CA VAL A 77 15.65 9.63 7.91
C VAL A 77 16.67 10.77 7.93
N ARG A 78 17.97 10.47 7.91
CA ARG A 78 19.01 11.52 7.83
C ARG A 78 18.93 12.30 6.52
N SER A 79 18.75 11.63 5.38
CA SER A 79 18.64 12.29 4.07
C SER A 79 17.41 13.21 4.00
N LEU A 80 16.28 12.77 4.55
CA LEU A 80 15.07 13.58 4.66
C LEU A 80 15.28 14.79 5.58
N SER A 81 15.96 14.60 6.72
CA SER A 81 16.29 15.69 7.64
C SER A 81 17.19 16.75 7.00
N GLN A 82 18.17 16.36 6.17
CA GLN A 82 19.01 17.28 5.40
C GLN A 82 18.19 18.12 4.39
N LYS A 83 17.03 17.61 3.97
CA LYS A 83 16.08 18.32 3.09
C LYS A 83 14.97 19.05 3.83
N GLY A 84 15.06 19.13 5.17
CA GLY A 84 14.12 19.86 6.03
C GLY A 84 12.87 19.08 6.44
N GLU A 85 12.81 17.78 6.16
CA GLU A 85 11.69 16.92 6.55
C GLU A 85 12.04 16.07 7.77
N THR A 86 11.16 16.03 8.76
CA THR A 86 11.35 15.23 9.97
C THR A 86 10.55 13.95 9.89
N TYR A 87 11.24 12.82 9.98
CA TYR A 87 10.63 11.49 10.06
C TYR A 87 11.29 10.68 11.17
N TYR A 88 10.55 9.71 11.67
CA TYR A 88 10.98 8.71 12.64
C TYR A 88 10.92 7.34 11.99
N SER A 89 11.84 6.46 12.37
CA SER A 89 11.89 5.08 11.93
C SER A 89 12.59 4.21 12.97
N PHE A 90 12.65 2.92 12.73
CA PHE A 90 13.40 1.95 13.53
C PHE A 90 14.06 0.92 12.61
N TYR A 91 14.96 0.12 13.15
CA TYR A 91 15.62 -0.91 12.37
C TYR A 91 14.63 -2.01 11.97
N SER A 92 14.60 -2.30 10.70
CA SER A 92 13.82 -3.38 10.09
C SER A 92 14.60 -3.96 8.90
N ASN A 93 14.20 -5.11 8.40
CA ASN A 93 14.84 -5.76 7.26
C ASN A 93 13.78 -6.28 6.30
N ASP A 94 14.03 -6.18 4.99
CA ASP A 94 13.16 -6.53 3.89
C ASP A 94 11.93 -5.63 3.74
N SER A 95 11.26 -5.24 4.81
CA SER A 95 10.26 -4.15 4.81
C SER A 95 10.63 -3.06 5.80
N GLY A 96 10.09 -1.85 5.65
CA GLY A 96 10.44 -0.69 6.46
C GLY A 96 9.32 0.30 6.65
N LEU A 97 9.44 1.15 7.67
CA LEU A 97 8.43 2.13 8.06
C LEU A 97 9.04 3.51 8.30
N LEU A 98 8.34 4.54 7.82
CA LEU A 98 8.56 5.93 8.25
C LEU A 98 7.29 6.49 8.87
N SER A 99 7.46 7.37 9.85
CA SER A 99 6.39 8.16 10.45
C SER A 99 6.81 9.61 10.62
N LYS A 100 5.95 10.57 10.29
CA LYS A 100 6.14 11.98 10.68
C LYS A 100 5.96 12.21 12.17
N TYR A 101 5.36 11.26 12.86
CA TYR A 101 5.04 11.36 14.28
C TYR A 101 5.98 10.48 15.10
N PRO A 102 6.34 10.88 16.34
CA PRO A 102 7.16 10.05 17.20
C PRO A 102 6.59 8.64 17.36
N ILE A 103 7.46 7.63 17.24
CA ILE A 103 7.10 6.22 17.43
C ILE A 103 7.07 5.94 18.93
N THR A 104 5.94 5.45 19.43
CA THR A 104 5.75 5.12 20.85
C THR A 104 6.00 3.64 21.13
N ASP A 105 5.83 2.78 20.10
CA ASP A 105 6.09 1.35 20.16
C ASP A 105 6.44 0.80 18.78
N SER A 106 7.26 -0.25 18.73
CA SER A 106 7.61 -0.95 17.48
C SER A 106 7.87 -2.43 17.73
N THR A 107 7.44 -3.27 16.80
CA THR A 107 7.51 -4.73 16.95
C THR A 107 7.74 -5.41 15.61
N THR A 108 8.51 -6.50 15.62
CA THR A 108 8.54 -7.47 14.53
C THR A 108 7.35 -8.41 14.69
N VAL A 109 6.48 -8.45 13.70
CA VAL A 109 5.28 -9.29 13.68
C VAL A 109 5.53 -10.62 12.98
N PHE A 110 6.22 -10.56 11.86
CA PHE A 110 6.72 -11.73 11.16
C PHE A 110 8.17 -11.43 10.74
N PRO A 111 9.16 -12.15 11.30
CA PRO A 111 10.56 -11.89 10.97
C PRO A 111 10.91 -12.43 9.59
N LEU A 112 11.82 -11.72 8.89
CA LEU A 112 12.42 -12.23 7.67
C LEU A 112 13.03 -13.62 7.91
N LYS A 113 12.65 -14.59 7.09
CA LYS A 113 13.11 -15.96 7.15
C LYS A 113 13.65 -16.38 5.79
N ASP A 114 14.94 -16.65 5.72
CA ASP A 114 15.61 -17.10 4.49
C ASP A 114 15.32 -16.23 3.25
N ASP A 115 15.27 -14.89 3.42
CA ASP A 115 14.84 -13.89 2.42
C ASP A 115 13.35 -13.94 2.04
N HIS A 116 12.52 -14.66 2.80
CA HIS A 116 11.10 -14.83 2.52
C HIS A 116 10.21 -14.10 3.52
N GLY A 117 9.72 -12.96 3.12
CA GLY A 117 8.67 -12.21 3.77
C GLY A 117 9.02 -11.59 5.11
N SER A 118 8.49 -10.42 5.38
CA SER A 118 8.60 -9.76 6.69
C SER A 118 7.40 -8.86 6.96
N ILE A 119 7.01 -8.74 8.23
CA ILE A 119 6.02 -7.77 8.70
C ILE A 119 6.53 -7.10 9.96
N TYR A 120 6.54 -5.76 9.93
CA TYR A 120 6.84 -4.91 11.08
C TYR A 120 5.68 -3.99 11.39
N ARG A 121 5.64 -3.53 12.63
CA ARG A 121 4.61 -2.64 13.15
C ARG A 121 5.25 -1.46 13.88
N LEU A 122 4.70 -0.27 13.72
CA LEU A 122 4.90 0.86 14.61
C LEU A 122 3.57 1.32 15.22
N VAL A 123 3.63 1.93 16.39
CA VAL A 123 2.54 2.71 16.96
C VAL A 123 2.97 4.16 17.09
N SER A 124 2.07 5.06 16.76
CA SER A 124 2.25 6.49 16.88
C SER A 124 0.95 7.16 17.31
N SER A 125 0.99 8.46 17.59
CA SER A 125 -0.22 9.24 17.90
C SER A 125 -0.44 10.32 16.86
N ILE A 126 -1.64 10.33 16.27
CA ILE A 126 -2.06 11.32 15.30
C ILE A 126 -3.39 11.95 15.74
N TYR A 127 -3.43 13.27 15.84
CA TYR A 127 -4.63 14.02 16.24
C TYR A 127 -5.29 13.53 17.54
N GLY A 128 -4.49 12.99 18.46
CA GLY A 128 -4.98 12.47 19.76
C GLY A 128 -5.54 11.04 19.69
N ARG A 129 -5.33 10.33 18.59
CA ARG A 129 -5.65 8.90 18.45
C ARG A 129 -4.38 8.09 18.21
N GLU A 130 -4.30 6.92 18.80
CA GLU A 130 -3.24 5.97 18.48
C GLU A 130 -3.52 5.30 17.13
N ILE A 131 -2.46 5.13 16.35
CA ILE A 131 -2.46 4.41 15.08
C ILE A 131 -1.35 3.36 15.09
N ALA A 132 -1.69 2.14 14.72
CA ALA A 132 -0.76 1.07 14.43
C ALA A 132 -0.63 0.94 12.91
N VAL A 133 0.57 1.23 12.40
CA VAL A 133 0.88 1.09 10.97
C VAL A 133 1.79 -0.12 10.81
N TYR A 134 1.39 -1.02 9.94
CA TYR A 134 2.12 -2.22 9.58
C TYR A 134 2.69 -2.09 8.18
N THR A 135 3.89 -2.61 7.99
CA THR A 135 4.51 -2.77 6.67
C THR A 135 4.71 -4.25 6.38
N ALA A 136 4.53 -4.65 5.14
CA ALA A 136 4.75 -6.01 4.70
C ALA A 136 5.55 -6.03 3.39
N HIS A 137 6.44 -7.01 3.28
CA HIS A 137 6.90 -7.55 2.01
C HIS A 137 6.73 -9.05 2.14
N LEU A 138 5.77 -9.62 1.43
CA LEU A 138 5.46 -11.03 1.59
C LEU A 138 6.35 -11.89 0.68
N ASP A 139 6.36 -13.19 0.95
CA ASP A 139 7.18 -14.16 0.23
C ASP A 139 6.97 -14.07 -1.28
N TYR A 140 8.07 -13.95 -2.04
CA TYR A 140 8.07 -13.85 -3.49
C TYR A 140 8.19 -15.22 -4.20
N LEU A 141 8.33 -16.31 -3.46
CA LEU A 141 8.35 -17.64 -4.05
C LEU A 141 6.94 -18.24 -4.18
N SER A 142 6.84 -19.23 -5.03
CA SER A 142 5.54 -19.86 -5.34
C SER A 142 4.51 -18.84 -5.81
N ASP A 143 4.93 -17.92 -6.66
CA ASP A 143 4.07 -16.89 -7.24
C ASP A 143 3.11 -17.52 -8.26
N ALA A 144 2.03 -18.07 -7.73
CA ALA A 144 1.11 -18.90 -8.51
C ALA A 144 0.35 -18.16 -9.61
N TYR A 145 0.26 -16.83 -9.54
CA TYR A 145 -0.33 -16.06 -10.63
C TYR A 145 0.53 -16.10 -11.91
N TYR A 146 1.85 -16.36 -11.80
CA TYR A 146 2.69 -16.69 -12.95
C TYR A 146 2.41 -18.08 -13.52
N ASN A 147 2.03 -19.05 -12.68
CA ASN A 147 1.67 -20.39 -13.15
C ASN A 147 0.46 -20.31 -14.10
N VAL A 148 -0.53 -19.49 -13.78
CA VAL A 148 -1.67 -19.23 -14.67
C VAL A 148 -1.24 -18.65 -16.01
N ARG A 149 -0.12 -17.93 -16.05
CA ARG A 149 0.46 -17.31 -17.24
C ARG A 149 1.46 -18.20 -17.96
N GLY A 150 1.57 -19.48 -17.54
CA GLY A 150 2.44 -20.46 -18.15
C GLY A 150 3.90 -20.41 -17.72
N TYR A 151 4.18 -19.81 -16.56
CA TYR A 151 5.52 -19.72 -15.97
C TYR A 151 5.52 -20.24 -14.54
N ASP A 152 6.55 -20.98 -14.16
CA ASP A 152 6.74 -21.41 -12.78
C ASP A 152 7.18 -20.23 -11.92
N GLY A 153 6.38 -19.87 -10.91
CA GLY A 153 6.59 -18.69 -10.06
C GLY A 153 7.76 -18.78 -9.08
N SER A 154 8.61 -19.80 -9.17
CA SER A 154 9.86 -19.93 -8.41
C SER A 154 11.09 -20.00 -9.31
N THR A 155 10.96 -20.63 -10.46
CA THR A 155 12.07 -20.91 -11.39
C THR A 155 12.02 -20.08 -12.67
N TRP A 156 10.91 -19.39 -12.93
CA TRP A 156 10.64 -18.56 -14.11
C TRP A 156 10.72 -19.30 -15.44
N LYS A 157 10.62 -20.64 -15.40
CA LYS A 157 10.60 -21.48 -16.58
C LYS A 157 9.18 -21.61 -17.11
N GLU A 158 9.06 -21.74 -18.44
CA GLU A 158 7.76 -22.03 -19.06
C GLU A 158 7.24 -23.39 -18.59
N ILE A 159 5.96 -23.45 -18.23
CA ILE A 159 5.24 -24.63 -17.77
C ILE A 159 3.86 -24.70 -18.46
N PRO A 160 3.20 -25.85 -18.48
CA PRO A 160 1.79 -25.91 -18.83
C PRO A 160 0.93 -25.04 -17.91
N ILE A 161 -0.06 -24.37 -18.48
CA ILE A 161 -1.01 -23.56 -17.70
C ILE A 161 -1.89 -24.52 -16.88
N PRO A 162 -2.07 -24.27 -15.55
CA PRO A 162 -2.97 -25.04 -14.71
C PRO A 162 -4.41 -25.02 -15.25
N GLU A 163 -5.10 -26.14 -15.17
CA GLU A 163 -6.48 -26.25 -15.65
C GLU A 163 -7.51 -25.89 -14.58
N THR A 164 -7.12 -25.93 -13.30
CA THR A 164 -8.03 -25.74 -12.17
C THR A 164 -7.52 -24.73 -11.15
N VAL A 165 -8.47 -24.07 -10.48
CA VAL A 165 -8.19 -23.16 -9.35
C VAL A 165 -7.46 -23.89 -8.22
N GLN A 166 -7.78 -25.17 -7.98
CA GLN A 166 -7.15 -25.97 -6.92
C GLN A 166 -5.66 -26.18 -7.17
N GLU A 167 -5.25 -26.42 -8.43
CA GLU A 167 -3.83 -26.54 -8.80
C GLU A 167 -3.09 -25.22 -8.53
N VAL A 168 -3.70 -24.08 -8.87
CA VAL A 168 -3.11 -22.76 -8.63
C VAL A 168 -2.96 -22.50 -7.13
N LEU A 169 -4.04 -22.69 -6.35
CA LEU A 169 -4.01 -22.45 -4.90
C LEU A 169 -3.04 -23.39 -4.18
N ALA A 170 -2.89 -24.64 -4.62
CA ALA A 170 -1.91 -25.55 -4.03
C ALA A 170 -0.46 -25.04 -4.17
N VAL A 171 -0.13 -24.36 -5.27
CA VAL A 171 1.18 -23.69 -5.42
C VAL A 171 1.24 -22.44 -4.56
N ASN A 172 0.21 -21.61 -4.59
CA ASN A 172 0.14 -20.36 -3.84
C ASN A 172 0.33 -20.58 -2.33
N ASP A 173 -0.37 -21.55 -1.77
CA ASP A 173 -0.37 -21.85 -0.33
C ASP A 173 0.89 -22.62 0.12
N ALA A 174 1.81 -22.94 -0.79
CA ALA A 174 3.13 -23.46 -0.45
C ALA A 174 4.12 -22.35 -0.04
N SER A 175 3.77 -21.09 -0.22
CA SER A 175 4.55 -19.93 0.24
C SER A 175 4.35 -19.65 1.73
N LEU A 176 5.12 -18.69 2.27
CA LEU A 176 4.94 -18.18 3.64
C LEU A 176 3.95 -17.00 3.73
N ARG A 177 3.30 -16.61 2.63
CA ARG A 177 2.45 -15.41 2.58
C ARG A 177 1.26 -15.49 3.53
N ASP A 178 0.52 -16.58 3.51
CA ASP A 178 -0.66 -16.77 4.37
C ASP A 178 -0.29 -16.90 5.85
N ASP A 179 0.84 -17.55 6.18
CA ASP A 179 1.37 -17.62 7.54
C ASP A 179 1.71 -16.21 8.08
N ALA A 180 2.36 -15.38 7.26
CA ALA A 180 2.70 -14.01 7.62
C ALA A 180 1.44 -13.17 7.88
N ILE A 181 0.43 -13.26 6.99
CA ILE A 181 -0.83 -12.52 7.14
C ILE A 181 -1.67 -13.01 8.34
N ARG A 182 -1.66 -14.30 8.67
CA ARG A 182 -2.31 -14.81 9.90
C ARG A 182 -1.65 -14.26 11.16
N ASN A 183 -0.32 -14.11 11.17
CA ASN A 183 0.40 -13.44 12.26
C ASN A 183 0.03 -11.95 12.34
N PHE A 184 -0.04 -11.26 11.19
CA PHE A 184 -0.54 -9.89 11.15
C PHE A 184 -1.95 -9.77 11.74
N VAL A 185 -2.89 -10.59 11.29
CA VAL A 185 -4.29 -10.57 11.79
C VAL A 185 -4.34 -10.76 13.30
N THR A 186 -3.49 -11.64 13.85
CA THR A 186 -3.39 -11.87 15.29
C THR A 186 -2.92 -10.62 16.03
N ALA A 187 -1.82 -9.99 15.59
CA ALA A 187 -1.30 -8.77 16.18
C ALA A 187 -2.26 -7.58 16.00
N ALA A 188 -2.88 -7.46 14.84
CA ALA A 188 -3.85 -6.40 14.55
C ALA A 188 -5.09 -6.48 15.45
N LYS A 189 -5.57 -7.68 15.81
CA LYS A 189 -6.69 -7.85 16.77
C LYS A 189 -6.37 -7.27 18.14
N GLU A 190 -5.14 -7.33 18.59
CA GLU A 190 -4.71 -6.71 19.85
C GLU A 190 -4.76 -5.18 19.76
N ASP A 191 -4.29 -4.61 18.64
CA ASP A 191 -4.36 -3.16 18.41
C ASP A 191 -5.81 -2.67 18.27
N ILE A 192 -6.66 -3.40 17.57
CA ILE A 192 -8.10 -3.10 17.44
C ILE A 192 -8.76 -3.13 18.82
N ALA A 193 -8.48 -4.15 19.62
CA ALA A 193 -9.01 -4.28 20.98
C ALA A 193 -8.53 -3.14 21.91
N ALA A 194 -7.32 -2.61 21.66
CA ALA A 194 -6.79 -1.43 22.33
C ALA A 194 -7.39 -0.10 21.82
N GLY A 195 -8.27 -0.13 20.82
CA GLY A 195 -8.91 1.06 20.23
C GLY A 195 -8.03 1.83 19.24
N ARG A 196 -6.95 1.21 18.75
CA ARG A 196 -6.06 1.80 17.76
C ARG A 196 -6.65 1.76 16.36
N ILE A 197 -6.37 2.78 15.57
CA ILE A 197 -6.54 2.72 14.11
C ILE A 197 -5.50 1.73 13.59
N VAL A 198 -5.89 0.81 12.70
CA VAL A 198 -4.98 -0.17 12.13
C VAL A 198 -4.92 0.00 10.62
N VAL A 199 -3.70 0.15 10.08
CA VAL A 199 -3.40 0.24 8.65
C VAL A 199 -2.26 -0.72 8.32
N LEU A 200 -2.40 -1.47 7.23
CA LEU A 200 -1.37 -2.35 6.67
C LEU A 200 -1.05 -1.89 5.25
N GLY A 201 0.20 -1.56 4.95
CA GLY A 201 0.68 -1.38 3.58
C GLY A 201 1.74 -2.43 3.24
N GLY A 202 1.79 -2.90 2.01
CA GLY A 202 2.81 -3.87 1.62
C GLY A 202 2.73 -4.30 0.16
N ASP A 203 3.84 -4.83 -0.32
CA ASP A 203 3.89 -5.69 -1.49
C ASP A 203 3.58 -7.11 -1.02
N PHE A 204 2.48 -7.65 -1.51
CA PHE A 204 2.01 -8.98 -1.07
C PHE A 204 2.51 -10.10 -1.97
N ASN A 205 3.12 -9.79 -3.12
CA ASN A 205 3.49 -10.80 -4.11
C ASN A 205 2.33 -11.77 -4.43
N GLU A 206 1.10 -11.27 -4.32
CA GLU A 206 -0.12 -12.03 -4.58
C GLU A 206 -1.22 -11.08 -5.05
N PRO A 207 -1.94 -11.38 -6.14
CA PRO A 207 -3.09 -10.60 -6.60
C PRO A 207 -4.26 -10.62 -5.62
N SER A 208 -5.30 -9.83 -5.91
CA SER A 208 -6.52 -9.81 -5.11
C SER A 208 -7.63 -10.68 -5.68
N HIS A 209 -8.34 -11.39 -4.81
CA HIS A 209 -9.60 -12.06 -5.15
C HIS A 209 -10.68 -11.07 -5.64
N LEU A 210 -10.54 -9.78 -5.36
CA LEU A 210 -11.41 -8.72 -5.87
C LEU A 210 -11.08 -8.32 -7.30
N ASP A 211 -9.92 -8.73 -7.82
CA ASP A 211 -9.43 -8.38 -9.15
C ASP A 211 -9.53 -9.56 -10.14
N TRP A 212 -9.42 -10.81 -9.64
CA TRP A 212 -9.52 -12.03 -10.44
C TRP A 212 -10.95 -12.60 -10.40
N ILE A 213 -11.89 -11.85 -10.98
CA ILE A 213 -13.32 -12.11 -10.94
C ILE A 213 -13.87 -12.50 -12.30
N ARG A 214 -15.18 -12.74 -12.40
CA ARG A 214 -15.85 -13.14 -13.65
C ARG A 214 -15.58 -12.15 -14.80
N GLU A 215 -15.55 -10.86 -14.49
CA GLU A 215 -15.40 -9.78 -15.46
C GLU A 215 -13.98 -9.71 -16.05
N THR A 216 -12.99 -10.17 -15.33
CA THR A 216 -11.56 -10.13 -15.71
C THR A 216 -10.99 -11.48 -16.12
N LYS A 217 -11.72 -12.58 -15.96
CA LYS A 217 -11.21 -13.95 -16.18
C LYS A 217 -10.62 -14.22 -17.58
N ASP A 218 -11.08 -13.51 -18.60
CA ASP A 218 -10.61 -13.62 -19.98
C ASP A 218 -9.67 -12.47 -20.39
N LEU A 219 -9.24 -11.64 -19.44
CA LEU A 219 -8.30 -10.53 -19.62
C LEU A 219 -6.97 -10.85 -18.93
N TYR A 220 -5.92 -10.10 -19.24
CA TYR A 220 -4.62 -10.11 -18.56
C TYR A 220 -4.00 -11.51 -18.41
N ASP A 221 -4.27 -12.37 -19.40
CA ASP A 221 -3.86 -13.78 -19.41
C ASP A 221 -4.28 -14.56 -18.14
N HIS A 222 -5.50 -14.28 -17.61
CA HIS A 222 -6.12 -15.05 -16.52
C HIS A 222 -6.67 -16.40 -16.97
N HIS A 223 -6.71 -16.67 -18.26
CA HIS A 223 -7.08 -17.95 -18.88
C HIS A 223 -8.41 -18.56 -18.41
N GLY A 224 -9.41 -17.70 -18.17
CA GLY A 224 -10.76 -18.11 -17.76
C GLY A 224 -10.91 -18.42 -16.26
N LEU A 225 -9.84 -18.32 -15.48
CA LEU A 225 -9.87 -18.62 -14.06
C LEU A 225 -10.38 -17.43 -13.20
N ILE A 226 -11.14 -17.78 -12.18
CA ILE A 226 -11.59 -16.87 -11.11
C ILE A 226 -10.96 -17.41 -9.84
N ILE A 227 -9.99 -16.69 -9.27
CA ILE A 227 -9.18 -17.22 -8.20
C ILE A 227 -9.42 -16.45 -6.91
N PRO A 228 -9.85 -17.14 -5.83
CA PRO A 228 -9.98 -16.55 -4.51
C PRO A 228 -8.62 -16.48 -3.81
N TRP A 229 -7.74 -15.59 -4.26
CA TRP A 229 -6.40 -15.43 -3.74
C TRP A 229 -6.36 -15.34 -2.22
N THR A 230 -5.49 -16.12 -1.60
CA THR A 230 -5.55 -16.50 -0.18
C THR A 230 -5.32 -15.32 0.76
N VAL A 231 -4.29 -14.51 0.50
CA VAL A 231 -3.89 -13.42 1.43
C VAL A 231 -4.93 -12.30 1.50
N PRO A 232 -5.37 -11.69 0.38
CA PRO A 232 -6.40 -10.66 0.44
C PRO A 232 -7.74 -11.21 0.93
N LEU A 233 -8.06 -12.48 0.66
CA LEU A 233 -9.27 -13.12 1.16
C LEU A 233 -9.22 -13.34 2.69
N ILE A 234 -8.04 -13.67 3.27
CA ILE A 234 -7.89 -13.74 4.73
C ILE A 234 -8.14 -12.37 5.35
N LEU A 235 -7.62 -11.29 4.75
CA LEU A 235 -7.84 -9.93 5.25
C LEU A 235 -9.32 -9.55 5.21
N ASP A 236 -9.98 -9.75 4.07
CA ASP A 236 -11.42 -9.47 3.90
C ASP A 236 -12.28 -10.26 4.91
N ASN A 237 -12.03 -11.56 5.07
CA ASN A 237 -12.72 -12.41 6.05
C ASN A 237 -12.49 -11.99 7.51
N ASN A 238 -11.46 -11.20 7.80
CA ASN A 238 -11.20 -10.62 9.11
C ASN A 238 -11.61 -9.14 9.22
N GLY A 239 -12.35 -8.61 8.25
CA GLY A 239 -12.96 -7.28 8.27
C GLY A 239 -12.02 -6.14 7.86
N PHE A 240 -10.87 -6.44 7.26
CA PHE A 240 -10.02 -5.43 6.65
C PHE A 240 -10.54 -5.06 5.27
N ILE A 241 -10.42 -3.78 4.93
CA ILE A 241 -10.91 -3.23 3.67
C ILE A 241 -9.72 -2.80 2.80
N ASP A 242 -9.74 -3.22 1.54
CA ASP A 242 -8.83 -2.75 0.51
C ASP A 242 -9.20 -1.31 0.11
N THR A 243 -8.32 -0.37 0.42
CA THR A 243 -8.59 1.06 0.19
C THR A 243 -8.77 1.43 -1.27
N TYR A 244 -8.04 0.75 -2.18
CA TYR A 244 -8.16 1.04 -3.61
C TYR A 244 -9.51 0.56 -4.15
N ARG A 245 -9.94 -0.64 -3.78
CA ARG A 245 -11.25 -1.19 -4.21
C ARG A 245 -12.43 -0.52 -3.54
N GLU A 246 -12.27 0.03 -2.35
CA GLU A 246 -13.31 0.87 -1.73
C GLU A 246 -13.58 2.14 -2.56
N VAL A 247 -12.52 2.79 -3.04
CA VAL A 247 -12.64 4.01 -3.86
C VAL A 247 -13.03 3.68 -5.31
N TYR A 248 -12.46 2.59 -5.86
CA TYR A 248 -12.62 2.20 -7.27
C TYR A 248 -13.11 0.74 -7.40
N PRO A 249 -14.40 0.49 -7.19
CA PRO A 249 -14.96 -0.87 -7.26
C PRO A 249 -15.07 -1.44 -8.69
N ASP A 250 -15.03 -0.60 -9.73
CA ASP A 250 -15.06 -1.02 -11.12
C ASP A 250 -13.66 -1.45 -11.59
N VAL A 251 -13.38 -2.74 -11.52
CA VAL A 251 -12.06 -3.31 -11.87
C VAL A 251 -11.68 -3.19 -13.34
N LEU A 252 -12.66 -3.04 -14.23
CA LEU A 252 -12.41 -2.86 -15.67
C LEU A 252 -11.98 -1.44 -15.98
N ALA A 253 -12.59 -0.48 -15.32
CA ALA A 253 -12.25 0.93 -15.49
C ALA A 253 -10.99 1.31 -14.69
N TYR A 254 -10.76 0.67 -13.56
CA TYR A 254 -9.67 0.95 -12.61
C TYR A 254 -8.95 -0.36 -12.20
N PRO A 255 -8.19 -1.01 -13.10
CA PRO A 255 -7.46 -2.23 -12.77
C PRO A 255 -6.46 -2.02 -11.63
N GLY A 256 -5.84 -0.84 -11.53
CA GLY A 256 -4.98 -0.49 -10.42
C GLY A 256 -3.61 -1.17 -10.45
N PHE A 257 -3.11 -1.59 -11.60
CA PHE A 257 -1.86 -2.34 -11.71
C PHE A 257 -0.69 -1.61 -11.07
N THR A 258 -0.03 -2.30 -10.15
CA THR A 258 1.18 -1.80 -9.49
C THR A 258 2.44 -2.44 -10.05
N PHE A 259 2.36 -3.62 -10.66
CA PHE A 259 3.49 -4.35 -11.24
C PHE A 259 3.14 -4.93 -12.61
N PRO A 260 4.11 -5.02 -13.55
CA PRO A 260 5.41 -4.31 -13.55
C PRO A 260 5.27 -2.88 -14.07
N ALA A 261 5.91 -1.94 -13.39
CA ALA A 261 5.95 -0.54 -13.82
C ALA A 261 6.93 -0.36 -14.99
N ASP A 262 6.61 0.55 -15.90
CA ASP A 262 7.58 0.98 -16.89
C ASP A 262 8.70 1.81 -16.24
N ASN A 263 9.93 1.49 -16.57
CA ASN A 263 11.10 2.25 -16.17
C ASN A 263 12.01 2.45 -17.38
N PRO A 264 12.06 3.66 -17.96
CA PRO A 264 12.80 3.89 -19.20
C PRO A 264 14.33 3.77 -19.03
N LEU A 265 14.86 3.80 -17.81
CA LEU A 265 16.29 3.64 -17.53
C LEU A 265 16.72 2.16 -17.48
N ILE A 266 15.76 1.24 -17.45
CA ILE A 266 16.02 -0.18 -17.30
C ILE A 266 15.61 -0.93 -18.58
N PRO A 267 16.46 -1.83 -19.13
CA PRO A 267 16.06 -2.67 -20.24
C PRO A 267 14.82 -3.51 -19.94
N VAL A 268 13.90 -3.65 -20.91
CA VAL A 268 12.62 -4.35 -20.70
C VAL A 268 12.80 -5.77 -20.18
N ASN A 269 13.81 -6.49 -20.64
CA ASN A 269 14.11 -7.85 -20.18
C ASN A 269 14.58 -7.94 -18.71
N LYS A 270 14.68 -6.83 -18.02
CA LYS A 270 14.90 -6.74 -16.57
C LYS A 270 13.64 -6.31 -15.80
N LEU A 271 12.58 -5.99 -16.52
CA LEU A 271 11.29 -5.55 -15.99
C LEU A 271 10.19 -6.60 -16.23
N THR A 272 10.55 -7.80 -16.65
CA THR A 272 9.59 -8.88 -16.94
C THR A 272 10.15 -10.23 -16.50
N TRP A 273 9.33 -11.02 -15.87
CA TRP A 273 9.61 -12.40 -15.45
C TRP A 273 8.90 -13.43 -16.37
N ALA A 274 7.78 -13.02 -16.97
CA ALA A 274 6.99 -13.81 -17.91
C ALA A 274 6.92 -13.14 -19.29
N PRO A 275 8.01 -13.13 -20.08
CA PRO A 275 8.18 -12.27 -21.26
C PRO A 275 7.16 -12.45 -22.36
N LYS A 276 6.42 -13.57 -22.41
CA LYS A 276 5.36 -13.83 -23.39
C LYS A 276 3.95 -13.53 -22.85
N ALA A 277 3.83 -13.28 -21.55
CA ALA A 277 2.55 -13.10 -20.88
C ALA A 277 2.24 -11.63 -20.58
N ASP A 278 0.97 -11.33 -20.35
CA ASP A 278 0.54 -10.12 -19.68
C ASP A 278 0.60 -10.36 -18.18
N GLU A 279 1.70 -9.94 -17.56
CA GLU A 279 1.98 -10.16 -16.14
C GLU A 279 1.53 -9.02 -15.23
N ARG A 280 0.79 -8.04 -15.79
CA ARG A 280 0.28 -6.91 -15.02
C ARG A 280 -0.70 -7.37 -13.96
N ASP A 281 -0.42 -6.98 -12.73
CA ASP A 281 -1.30 -7.20 -11.59
C ASP A 281 -1.16 -6.09 -10.55
N ARG A 282 -2.12 -6.04 -9.66
CA ARG A 282 -2.08 -5.22 -8.46
C ARG A 282 -1.63 -6.13 -7.31
N ILE A 283 -0.40 -5.92 -6.83
CA ILE A 283 0.22 -6.69 -5.76
C ILE A 283 0.69 -5.82 -4.59
N ASP A 284 0.68 -4.49 -4.74
CA ASP A 284 0.93 -3.51 -3.69
C ASP A 284 -0.40 -2.96 -3.16
N TYR A 285 -0.57 -2.99 -1.85
CA TYR A 285 -1.84 -2.69 -1.20
C TYR A 285 -1.68 -1.77 0.00
N ILE A 286 -2.77 -1.06 0.32
CA ILE A 286 -3.03 -0.50 1.64
C ILE A 286 -4.41 -1.01 2.08
N PHE A 287 -4.42 -1.80 3.16
CA PHE A 287 -5.62 -2.24 3.86
C PHE A 287 -5.79 -1.48 5.17
N TYR A 288 -7.01 -1.34 5.63
CA TYR A 288 -7.28 -0.78 6.94
C TYR A 288 -8.42 -1.52 7.63
N TYR A 289 -8.50 -1.42 8.96
CA TYR A 289 -9.64 -1.91 9.71
C TYR A 289 -10.59 -0.75 10.01
N PRO A 290 -11.91 -0.87 9.74
CA PRO A 290 -12.88 0.19 10.00
C PRO A 290 -12.86 0.65 11.46
N ALA A 291 -12.82 1.94 11.68
CA ALA A 291 -12.83 2.55 13.00
C ALA A 291 -13.73 3.78 13.02
N GLU A 292 -14.28 4.11 14.19
CA GLU A 292 -15.17 5.27 14.33
C GLU A 292 -14.48 6.55 13.84
N GLY A 293 -15.14 7.26 12.94
CA GLY A 293 -14.67 8.52 12.36
C GLY A 293 -13.55 8.39 11.33
N LEU A 294 -13.11 7.18 11.01
CA LEU A 294 -12.13 6.93 9.94
C LEU A 294 -12.86 6.70 8.61
N SER A 295 -12.34 7.27 7.53
CA SER A 295 -12.84 7.05 6.18
C SER A 295 -11.71 7.17 5.17
N VAL A 296 -11.76 6.44 4.06
CA VAL A 296 -10.90 6.68 2.91
C VAL A 296 -11.45 7.85 2.12
N LYS A 297 -10.61 8.84 1.83
CA LYS A 297 -10.96 10.03 1.05
C LYS A 297 -10.49 9.92 -0.40
N ASP A 298 -9.32 9.33 -0.60
CA ASP A 298 -8.73 9.16 -1.93
C ASP A 298 -7.70 8.02 -1.92
N ALA A 299 -7.51 7.38 -3.07
CA ALA A 299 -6.47 6.39 -3.31
C ALA A 299 -5.91 6.63 -4.72
N VAL A 300 -4.60 6.88 -4.83
CA VAL A 300 -3.97 7.27 -6.11
C VAL A 300 -2.72 6.43 -6.33
N ILE A 301 -2.57 5.88 -7.53
CA ILE A 301 -1.36 5.15 -7.90
C ILE A 301 -0.21 6.15 -8.01
N PHE A 302 0.88 5.85 -7.35
CA PHE A 302 2.10 6.64 -7.39
C PHE A 302 3.13 5.94 -8.29
N GLY A 303 3.44 6.56 -9.44
CA GLY A 303 4.38 5.99 -10.39
C GLY A 303 4.09 6.38 -11.84
N PRO A 304 4.82 5.77 -12.78
CA PRO A 304 4.61 6.02 -14.21
C PRO A 304 3.25 5.49 -14.67
N GLU A 305 2.66 6.14 -15.68
CA GLU A 305 1.43 5.65 -16.33
C GLU A 305 1.68 4.36 -17.15
N GLY A 306 2.94 4.11 -17.51
CA GLY A 306 3.31 2.94 -18.32
C GLY A 306 3.47 1.67 -17.50
N SER A 307 3.34 0.54 -18.18
CA SER A 307 3.61 -0.81 -17.66
C SER A 307 4.37 -1.64 -18.69
N ILE A 308 4.78 -2.84 -18.31
CA ILE A 308 5.34 -3.83 -19.21
C ILE A 308 4.28 -4.91 -19.45
N CYS A 309 4.03 -5.21 -20.73
CA CYS A 309 3.14 -6.26 -21.15
C CYS A 309 3.77 -7.04 -22.32
N LYS A 310 3.93 -8.36 -22.20
CA LYS A 310 4.52 -9.22 -23.25
C LYS A 310 5.85 -8.67 -23.77
N SER A 311 6.73 -8.30 -22.85
CA SER A 311 8.04 -7.67 -23.12
C SER A 311 7.98 -6.34 -23.90
N GLN A 312 6.87 -5.65 -23.85
CA GLN A 312 6.70 -4.35 -24.50
C GLN A 312 6.33 -3.27 -23.49
N ARG A 313 6.88 -2.07 -23.66
CA ARG A 313 6.42 -0.90 -22.93
C ARG A 313 5.07 -0.47 -23.48
N ILE A 314 4.10 -0.36 -22.61
CA ILE A 314 2.77 0.10 -22.97
C ILE A 314 2.35 1.26 -22.08
N LYS A 315 1.48 2.12 -22.60
CA LYS A 315 0.78 3.11 -21.79
C LYS A 315 -0.55 2.50 -21.33
N GLU A 316 -0.86 2.62 -20.06
CA GLU A 316 -2.17 2.21 -19.55
C GLU A 316 -3.28 3.10 -20.14
N THR A 317 -4.38 2.46 -20.50
CA THR A 317 -5.57 3.13 -21.06
C THR A 317 -6.75 3.12 -20.09
N SER A 318 -6.50 2.70 -18.84
CA SER A 318 -7.47 2.68 -17.76
C SER A 318 -7.90 4.10 -17.33
N LYS A 319 -8.85 4.17 -16.40
CA LYS A 319 -9.22 5.42 -15.72
C LYS A 319 -8.45 5.63 -14.42
N ASP A 320 -7.47 4.79 -14.14
CA ASP A 320 -6.62 4.92 -12.96
C ASP A 320 -6.01 6.32 -12.87
N ARG A 321 -5.95 6.84 -11.66
CA ARG A 321 -5.33 8.14 -11.40
C ARG A 321 -3.88 7.94 -10.97
N PHE A 322 -2.98 8.72 -11.56
CA PHE A 322 -1.54 8.62 -11.31
C PHE A 322 -0.97 9.91 -10.74
N ILE A 323 -0.10 9.77 -9.74
CA ILE A 323 0.86 10.80 -9.37
C ILE A 323 2.19 10.41 -10.05
N THR A 324 2.48 11.06 -11.18
CA THR A 324 3.68 10.74 -11.97
C THR A 324 4.97 11.18 -11.28
N PRO A 325 6.08 10.46 -11.50
CA PRO A 325 7.38 10.81 -10.92
C PRO A 325 7.89 12.20 -11.34
N LEU A 326 8.72 12.81 -10.48
CA LEU A 326 9.41 14.07 -10.82
C LEU A 326 10.41 13.88 -11.97
N ALA A 327 11.18 12.81 -11.93
CA ALA A 327 12.24 12.53 -12.90
C ALA A 327 12.54 11.03 -12.97
N VAL A 328 13.57 10.56 -12.25
CA VAL A 328 13.96 9.15 -12.19
C VAL A 328 12.89 8.36 -11.43
N TRP A 329 12.44 7.24 -12.00
CA TRP A 329 11.63 6.27 -11.27
C TRP A 329 12.57 5.19 -10.70
N PRO A 330 12.57 4.95 -9.38
CA PRO A 330 13.62 4.14 -8.74
C PRO A 330 13.35 2.64 -8.71
N THR A 331 12.20 2.17 -9.25
CA THR A 331 11.72 0.81 -9.04
C THR A 331 10.99 0.26 -10.26
N ASP A 332 10.71 -1.02 -10.25
CA ASP A 332 9.85 -1.75 -11.19
C ASP A 332 8.39 -1.91 -10.69
N HIS A 333 8.07 -1.38 -9.52
CA HIS A 333 6.71 -1.28 -8.99
C HIS A 333 6.15 0.14 -9.11
N LYS A 334 4.84 0.29 -9.08
CA LYS A 334 4.13 1.52 -8.72
C LYS A 334 3.72 1.44 -7.27
N GLY A 335 3.70 2.56 -6.56
CA GLY A 335 3.20 2.65 -5.20
C GLY A 335 1.72 3.02 -5.14
N LEU A 336 1.18 3.07 -3.94
CA LEU A 336 -0.17 3.52 -3.64
C LEU A 336 -0.14 4.60 -2.56
N LEU A 337 -0.70 5.77 -2.84
CA LEU A 337 -0.88 6.85 -1.87
C LEU A 337 -2.36 6.93 -1.50
N VAL A 338 -2.65 6.73 -0.22
CA VAL A 338 -4.02 6.81 0.32
C VAL A 338 -4.15 7.98 1.27
N THR A 339 -5.23 8.75 1.12
CA THR A 339 -5.64 9.81 2.03
C THR A 339 -6.80 9.32 2.89
N PHE A 340 -6.60 9.32 4.20
CA PHE A 340 -7.63 9.02 5.19
C PHE A 340 -8.17 10.31 5.80
N GLY A 341 -9.48 10.36 5.98
CA GLY A 341 -10.15 11.36 6.79
C GLY A 341 -10.40 10.85 8.21
N LEU A 342 -10.18 11.71 9.19
CA LEU A 342 -10.43 11.41 10.60
C LEU A 342 -11.29 12.51 11.22
N THR A 343 -12.55 12.20 11.50
CA THR A 343 -13.43 13.12 12.22
C THR A 343 -12.97 13.25 13.68
N ALA A 344 -12.97 14.47 14.19
CA ALA A 344 -12.69 14.68 15.61
C ALA A 344 -13.77 13.97 16.44
N ASN A 345 -13.38 13.11 17.37
CA ASN A 345 -14.31 12.59 18.36
C ASN A 345 -14.92 13.78 19.09
N LEU A 346 -16.19 14.04 18.87
CA LEU A 346 -16.98 14.88 19.77
C LEU A 346 -17.07 14.09 21.07
N GLY A 347 -16.15 14.37 22.00
CA GLY A 347 -16.13 13.72 23.31
C GLY A 347 -17.55 13.72 23.90
N ARG A 348 -18.06 12.50 24.18
CA ARG A 348 -19.27 12.33 24.97
C ARG A 348 -19.01 12.70 26.40
#